data_ee8a5644fb530560aee4c543229c9434
#
_entry.id   ee8a5644fb530560aee4c543229c9434
#
_cell.length_a   1.000
_cell.length_b   1.000
_cell.length_c   1.000
_cell.angle_alpha   90.00
_cell.angle_beta   90.00
_cell.angle_gamma   90.00
#
_symmetry.space_group_name_H-M   'P 1'
#
loop_
_entity.id
_entity.type
_entity.pdbx_description
1 polymer ?
#
loop_
_entity_poly.entity_id
_entity_poly.type
_entity_poly.pdbx_seq_one_letter_code
_entity_poly.pdbx_strand_id
1 'polypeptide(L)' 'MTERELIKLEATIRNKMEEIRKQRVSLKDSGIGGMMSTLKKVDEALYEKLMPEYKKMVKESNIFK' A
#
# COMPACT_ATOMS: atom_id res chain seq x y z
N MET A 1 0.11 15.36 -10.30
CA MET A 1 -1.06 14.67 -9.67
C MET A 1 -1.83 15.64 -8.81
N THR A 2 -3.13 15.66 -8.96
CA THR A 2 -3.98 16.54 -8.16
C THR A 2 -4.17 15.99 -6.74
N GLU A 3 -4.63 16.87 -5.83
CA GLU A 3 -4.91 16.46 -4.46
C GLU A 3 -5.96 15.35 -4.40
N ARG A 4 -6.98 15.42 -5.26
CA ARG A 4 -8.00 14.37 -5.35
C ARG A 4 -7.42 13.02 -5.75
N GLU A 5 -6.53 13.04 -6.72
CA GLU A 5 -5.87 11.81 -7.19
C GLU A 5 -5.00 11.22 -6.10
N LEU A 6 -4.34 12.07 -5.32
CA LEU A 6 -3.51 11.64 -4.21
C LEU A 6 -4.36 10.99 -3.12
N ILE A 7 -5.51 11.58 -2.78
CA ILE A 7 -6.45 11.02 -1.81
C ILE A 7 -6.95 9.66 -2.28
N LYS A 8 -7.29 9.53 -3.56
CA LYS A 8 -7.74 8.26 -4.13
C LYS A 8 -6.64 7.21 -4.08
N LEU A 9 -5.42 7.61 -4.38
CA LEU A 9 -4.27 6.70 -4.34
C LEU A 9 -4.05 6.18 -2.93
N GLU A 10 -4.10 7.07 -1.93
CA GLU A 10 -3.96 6.68 -0.54
C GLU A 10 -5.06 5.69 -0.14
N ALA A 11 -6.31 6.00 -0.47
CA ALA A 11 -7.44 5.14 -0.15
C ALA A 11 -7.30 3.76 -0.81
N THR A 12 -6.86 3.73 -2.08
CA THR A 12 -6.64 2.49 -2.80
C THR A 12 -5.56 1.65 -2.13
N ILE A 13 -4.46 2.29 -1.71
CA ILE A 13 -3.36 1.60 -1.03
C ILE A 13 -3.85 1.01 0.29
N ARG A 14 -4.60 1.77 1.08
CA ARG A 14 -5.14 1.29 2.36
C ARG A 14 -6.11 0.13 2.16
N ASN A 15 -6.94 0.20 1.13
CA ASN A 15 -7.85 -0.90 0.81
C ASN A 15 -7.09 -2.16 0.39
N LYS A 16 -6.02 -2.01 -0.39
CA LYS A 16 -5.21 -3.16 -0.79
C LYS A 16 -4.49 -3.77 0.40
N MET A 17 -4.00 -2.95 1.33
CA MET A 17 -3.39 -3.44 2.56
C MET A 17 -4.38 -4.28 3.36
N GLU A 18 -5.62 -3.81 3.47
CA GLU A 18 -6.66 -4.54 4.18
C GLU A 18 -7.00 -5.87 3.48
N GLU A 19 -7.10 -5.85 2.16
CA GLU A 19 -7.36 -7.08 1.38
C GLU A 19 -6.26 -8.12 1.60
N ILE A 20 -5.01 -7.66 1.65
CA ILE A 20 -3.87 -8.54 1.87
C ILE A 20 -3.92 -9.11 3.29
N ARG A 21 -4.24 -8.28 4.29
CA ARG A 21 -4.37 -8.73 5.68
C ARG A 21 -5.46 -9.78 5.85
N LYS A 22 -6.56 -9.62 5.11
CA LYS A 22 -7.67 -10.57 5.13
C LYS A 22 -7.42 -11.78 4.25
N GLN A 23 -6.25 -11.85 3.61
CA GLN A 23 -5.85 -12.94 2.73
C GLN A 23 -6.78 -13.12 1.51
N ARG A 24 -7.40 -12.03 1.07
CA ARG A 24 -8.26 -12.05 -0.13
C ARG A 24 -7.45 -11.97 -1.41
N VAL A 25 -6.31 -11.26 -1.36
CA VAL A 25 -5.36 -11.20 -2.47
C VAL A 25 -3.96 -11.39 -1.92
N SER A 26 -3.06 -11.95 -2.73
CA SER A 26 -1.68 -12.06 -2.34
C SER A 26 -0.98 -10.71 -2.47
N LEU A 27 0.08 -10.52 -1.70
CA LEU A 27 0.89 -9.31 -1.78
C LEU A 27 1.36 -9.05 -3.21
N LYS A 28 1.77 -10.10 -3.89
CA LYS A 28 2.27 -10.05 -5.25
C LYS A 28 1.20 -9.65 -6.25
N ASP A 29 -0.02 -10.21 -6.11
CA ASP A 29 -1.11 -9.98 -7.05
C ASP A 29 -1.83 -8.65 -6.82
N SER A 30 -1.68 -8.05 -5.65
CA SER A 30 -2.34 -6.78 -5.32
C SER A 30 -1.79 -5.59 -6.09
N GLY A 31 -0.54 -5.66 -6.53
CA GLY A 31 0.13 -4.54 -7.19
C GLY A 31 0.48 -3.39 -6.25
N ILE A 32 0.43 -3.63 -4.93
CA ILE A 32 0.66 -2.57 -3.95
C ILE A 32 2.08 -1.99 -4.03
N GLY A 33 3.05 -2.81 -4.42
CA GLY A 33 4.42 -2.33 -4.59
C GLY A 33 4.52 -1.23 -5.63
N GLY A 34 3.82 -1.40 -6.76
CA GLY A 34 3.75 -0.37 -7.79
C GLY A 34 3.07 0.89 -7.32
N MET A 35 1.99 0.75 -6.54
CA MET A 35 1.28 1.89 -5.96
C MET A 35 2.15 2.65 -4.99
N MET A 36 2.89 1.95 -4.12
CA MET A 36 3.81 2.58 -3.18
C MET A 36 4.93 3.31 -3.90
N SER A 37 5.45 2.73 -4.97
CA SER A 37 6.48 3.36 -5.79
C SER A 37 5.97 4.66 -6.42
N THR A 38 4.74 4.64 -6.94
CA THR A 38 4.11 5.83 -7.49
C THR A 38 3.92 6.90 -6.42
N LEU A 39 3.45 6.49 -5.24
CA LEU A 39 3.24 7.40 -4.13
C LEU A 39 4.54 8.09 -3.71
N LYS A 40 5.64 7.35 -3.66
CA LYS A 40 6.94 7.91 -3.33
C LYS A 40 7.35 9.02 -4.30
N LYS A 41 7.02 8.86 -5.58
CA LYS A 41 7.35 9.86 -6.59
C LYS A 41 6.52 11.12 -6.50
N VAL A 42 5.25 11.00 -6.08
CA VAL A 42 4.33 12.15 -6.05
C VAL A 42 4.21 12.79 -4.69
N ASP A 43 4.35 12.04 -3.61
CA ASP A 43 4.30 12.57 -2.25
C ASP A 43 5.11 11.69 -1.30
N GLU A 44 6.37 12.05 -1.16
CA GLU A 44 7.29 11.28 -0.31
C GLU A 44 6.88 11.31 1.17
N ALA A 45 6.33 12.43 1.64
CA ALA A 45 5.87 12.54 3.02
C ALA A 45 4.77 11.54 3.34
N LEU A 46 3.79 11.42 2.44
CA LEU A 46 2.71 10.44 2.60
C LEU A 46 3.24 9.02 2.47
N TYR A 47 4.18 8.80 1.56
CA TYR A 47 4.84 7.52 1.41
C TYR A 47 5.50 7.07 2.72
N GLU A 48 6.25 7.97 3.35
CA GLU A 48 6.90 7.67 4.62
C GLU A 48 5.89 7.42 5.74
N LYS A 49 4.76 8.12 5.70
CA LYS A 49 3.69 7.94 6.67
C LYS A 49 3.05 6.56 6.57
N LEU A 50 2.89 6.04 5.35
CA LEU A 50 2.30 4.73 5.11
C LEU A 50 3.31 3.59 5.22
N MET A 51 4.59 3.90 5.15
CA MET A 51 5.65 2.88 5.15
C MET A 51 5.62 1.94 6.35
N PRO A 52 5.43 2.43 7.60
CA PRO A 52 5.36 1.53 8.76
C PRO A 52 4.22 0.52 8.64
N GLU A 53 3.06 0.96 8.16
CA GLU A 53 1.91 0.07 7.96
C GLU A 53 2.19 -0.95 6.86
N TYR A 54 2.82 -0.50 5.79
CA TYR A 54 3.20 -1.37 4.68
C TYR A 54 4.18 -2.45 5.12
N LYS A 55 5.21 -2.07 5.86
CA LYS A 55 6.21 -3.02 6.38
C LYS A 55 5.57 -4.04 7.31
N LYS A 56 4.67 -3.60 8.17
CA LYS A 56 3.95 -4.48 9.08
C LYS A 56 3.11 -5.49 8.31
N MET A 57 2.41 -5.02 7.29
CA MET A 57 1.60 -5.88 6.44
C MET A 57 2.44 -6.93 5.71
N VAL A 58 3.57 -6.52 5.14
CA VAL A 58 4.48 -7.45 4.46
C VAL A 58 4.97 -8.53 5.42
N LYS A 59 5.33 -8.13 6.63
CA LYS A 59 5.79 -9.05 7.66
C LYS A 59 4.69 -10.05 8.03
N GLU A 60 3.47 -9.58 8.23
CA GLU A 60 2.33 -10.44 8.53
C GLU A 60 2.03 -11.39 7.37
N SER A 61 2.12 -10.90 6.14
CA SER A 61 1.90 -11.71 4.95
C SER A 61 2.92 -12.84 4.83
N ASN A 62 4.17 -12.59 5.20
CA ASN A 62 5.21 -13.59 5.16
C ASN A 62 4.99 -14.70 6.17
N ILE A 63 4.34 -14.43 7.29
CA ILE A 63 4.05 -15.42 8.33
C ILE A 63 3.04 -16.45 7.82
N PHE A 64 2.17 -16.05 6.91
CA PHE A 64 1.09 -16.92 6.42
C PHE A 64 1.40 -17.63 5.11
N LYS A 65 2.61 -17.57 4.67
CA LYS A 65 3.03 -18.32 3.49
C LYS A 65 3.13 -19.81 3.76
#